data_fe9eaebb9a899f208dff064f77229c89
#
_entry.id   fe9eaebb9a899f208dff064f77229c89
#
_cell.length_a   1.000
_cell.length_b   1.000
_cell.length_c   1.000
_cell.angle_alpha   90.00
_cell.angle_beta   90.00
_cell.angle_gamma   90.00
#
_symmetry.space_group_name_H-M   'P 1'
#
loop_
_entity.id
_entity.type
_entity.pdbx_description
1 polymer ?
#
loop_
_entity_poly.entity_id
_entity_poly.type
_entity_poly.pdbx_seq_one_letter_code
_entity_poly.pdbx_strand_id
1 'polypeptide(L)'
;MSASNAIVVASAARTAVGSFNGAFAATPAHELGAVVIRELLSRAGVEAAEVDEVILGQVLTAAQGQNPARQASINAGLPIETTAWGLNQVCGSGLRAIAIGMQQIAGGDAKVIVAGGQESMSLSAHAQHLRAGVKMGDYKMIDTMIKDGLWDAFNGYHMGITAENVAKQFQITRDDQDAFALASQNKAEAAQKAGRFKDEIVAFTIKGKKGDTIVDQDEYIRHGATLDAMTKLKPAFDKDGTVTAANASGINDGAAGALLMTEAEAVRRGITPLARIASWATAGVDPSVMGTGPIPASKRALEKAGWKVSDLDLVEANEAFAAQACAVNKGLGWNPDIVNVNGGAIAIGHPIGASGARIFNTLVFEMKRRGAKKGLATLCIGGGMGVAMCVEAL
;
A
#
# COMPACT_ATOMS: atom_id res chain seq x y z
N MET A 1 -13.89 15.72 17.71
CA MET A 1 -15.21 15.46 17.08
C MET A 1 -16.08 14.75 18.10
N SER A 2 -17.39 15.01 18.17
CA SER A 2 -18.27 14.16 18.98
C SER A 2 -18.24 12.74 18.42
N ALA A 3 -18.46 11.70 19.23
CA ALA A 3 -18.41 10.30 18.81
C ALA A 3 -19.27 10.03 17.55
N SER A 4 -20.41 10.71 17.40
CA SER A 4 -21.31 10.59 16.25
C SER A 4 -20.74 11.04 14.90
N ASN A 5 -19.73 11.91 14.89
CA ASN A 5 -19.08 12.45 13.68
C ASN A 5 -17.71 11.82 13.39
N ALA A 6 -17.29 10.85 14.17
CA ALA A 6 -16.04 10.11 13.91
C ALA A 6 -16.17 9.33 12.59
N ILE A 7 -15.10 9.24 11.83
CA ILE A 7 -15.08 8.50 10.58
C ILE A 7 -14.64 7.07 10.84
N VAL A 8 -15.43 6.14 10.33
CA VAL A 8 -15.22 4.70 10.53
C VAL A 8 -15.00 3.98 9.19
N VAL A 9 -14.36 2.82 9.29
CA VAL A 9 -14.15 1.86 8.22
C VAL A 9 -15.30 0.85 8.25
N ALA A 10 -16.28 1.04 7.38
CA ALA A 10 -17.45 0.17 7.28
C ALA A 10 -17.09 -1.21 6.71
N SER A 11 -16.20 -1.24 5.73
CA SER A 11 -15.62 -2.46 5.17
C SER A 11 -14.23 -2.20 4.62
N ALA A 12 -13.46 -3.28 4.46
CA ALA A 12 -12.14 -3.27 3.83
C ALA A 12 -11.97 -4.54 3.00
N ALA A 13 -11.22 -4.43 1.89
CA ALA A 13 -10.91 -5.54 1.02
C ALA A 13 -9.67 -5.27 0.18
N ARG A 14 -8.96 -6.30 -0.24
CA ARG A 14 -7.87 -6.25 -1.21
C ARG A 14 -7.88 -7.44 -2.16
N THR A 15 -7.28 -7.32 -3.31
CA THR A 15 -6.89 -8.49 -4.10
C THR A 15 -5.70 -9.21 -3.45
N ALA A 16 -5.42 -10.42 -3.87
CA ALA A 16 -4.08 -10.96 -3.72
C ALA A 16 -3.05 -10.03 -4.36
N VAL A 17 -1.82 -10.07 -3.89
CA VAL A 17 -0.68 -9.36 -4.50
C VAL A 17 -0.01 -10.29 -5.51
N GLY A 18 -0.04 -9.90 -6.78
CA GLY A 18 0.61 -10.61 -7.87
C GLY A 18 2.10 -10.30 -7.98
N SER A 19 2.88 -11.27 -8.42
CA SER A 19 4.30 -11.07 -8.79
C SER A 19 4.42 -10.31 -10.11
N PHE A 20 5.54 -9.66 -10.31
CA PHE A 20 5.87 -9.02 -11.60
C PHE A 20 5.81 -10.03 -12.74
N ASN A 21 5.01 -9.73 -13.75
CA ASN A 21 4.68 -10.65 -14.85
C ASN A 21 4.11 -12.01 -14.40
N GLY A 22 3.50 -12.06 -13.22
CA GLY A 22 2.82 -13.23 -12.66
C GLY A 22 1.35 -13.32 -13.01
N ALA A 23 0.54 -13.72 -12.05
CA ALA A 23 -0.90 -13.99 -12.26
C ALA A 23 -1.65 -12.79 -12.88
N PHE A 24 -1.31 -11.55 -12.49
CA PHE A 24 -1.95 -10.34 -12.99
C PHE A 24 -1.22 -9.66 -14.16
N ALA A 25 -0.27 -10.34 -14.81
CA ALA A 25 0.57 -9.76 -15.87
C ALA A 25 -0.20 -9.03 -17.00
N ALA A 26 -1.41 -9.47 -17.32
CA ALA A 26 -2.26 -8.89 -18.35
C ALA A 26 -3.51 -8.18 -17.79
N THR A 27 -3.60 -7.99 -16.48
CA THR A 27 -4.77 -7.41 -15.81
C THR A 27 -4.54 -5.91 -15.54
N PRO A 28 -5.32 -5.02 -16.16
CA PRO A 28 -5.23 -3.59 -15.89
C PRO A 28 -5.55 -3.26 -14.42
N ALA A 29 -4.89 -2.25 -13.87
CA ALA A 29 -5.09 -1.84 -12.48
C ALA A 29 -6.56 -1.55 -12.15
N HIS A 30 -7.30 -0.90 -13.07
CA HIS A 30 -8.71 -0.57 -12.86
C HIS A 30 -9.64 -1.79 -12.76
N GLU A 31 -9.27 -2.94 -13.33
CA GLU A 31 -10.03 -4.18 -13.15
C GLU A 31 -9.82 -4.75 -11.74
N LEU A 32 -8.60 -4.69 -11.21
CA LEU A 32 -8.30 -5.05 -9.82
C LEU A 32 -9.06 -4.13 -8.85
N GLY A 33 -9.03 -2.82 -9.11
CA GLY A 33 -9.78 -1.83 -8.33
C GLY A 33 -11.29 -2.07 -8.36
N ALA A 34 -11.85 -2.42 -9.53
CA ALA A 34 -13.28 -2.70 -9.67
C ALA A 34 -13.75 -3.88 -8.82
N VAL A 35 -12.94 -4.95 -8.73
CA VAL A 35 -13.25 -6.11 -7.89
C VAL A 35 -13.25 -5.70 -6.41
N VAL A 36 -12.27 -4.91 -5.98
CA VAL A 36 -12.21 -4.40 -4.61
C VAL A 36 -13.44 -3.52 -4.29
N ILE A 37 -13.82 -2.60 -5.18
CA ILE A 37 -14.99 -1.75 -4.98
C ILE A 37 -16.26 -2.59 -4.79
N ARG A 38 -16.52 -3.56 -5.67
CA ARG A 38 -17.68 -4.47 -5.53
C ARG A 38 -17.70 -5.20 -4.20
N GLU A 39 -16.56 -5.71 -3.80
CA GLU A 39 -16.43 -6.46 -2.54
C GLU A 39 -16.68 -5.56 -1.32
N LEU A 40 -16.17 -4.32 -1.32
CA LEU A 40 -16.41 -3.35 -0.26
C LEU A 40 -17.91 -3.10 -0.04
N LEU A 41 -18.64 -2.89 -1.13
CA LEU A 41 -20.09 -2.66 -1.10
C LEU A 41 -20.84 -3.90 -0.61
N SER A 42 -20.47 -5.07 -1.13
CA SER A 42 -21.06 -6.35 -0.74
C SER A 42 -20.90 -6.63 0.75
N ARG A 43 -19.67 -6.45 1.28
CA ARG A 43 -19.38 -6.67 2.72
C ARG A 43 -20.14 -5.74 3.64
N ALA A 44 -20.35 -4.51 3.21
CA ALA A 44 -21.06 -3.50 4.00
C ALA A 44 -22.59 -3.51 3.78
N GLY A 45 -23.09 -4.23 2.78
CA GLY A 45 -24.50 -4.18 2.39
C GLY A 45 -24.92 -2.78 1.94
N VAL A 46 -24.04 -2.05 1.24
CA VAL A 46 -24.26 -0.71 0.71
C VAL A 46 -24.54 -0.80 -0.79
N GLU A 47 -25.62 -0.16 -1.23
CA GLU A 47 -25.96 -0.13 -2.64
C GLU A 47 -25.03 0.80 -3.42
N ALA A 48 -24.72 0.44 -4.67
CA ALA A 48 -23.80 1.20 -5.53
C ALA A 48 -24.23 2.67 -5.69
N ALA A 49 -25.55 2.95 -5.73
CA ALA A 49 -26.11 4.30 -5.86
C ALA A 49 -25.94 5.18 -4.62
N GLU A 50 -25.49 4.61 -3.51
CA GLU A 50 -25.30 5.33 -2.25
C GLU A 50 -23.86 5.82 -2.06
N VAL A 51 -22.95 5.48 -2.99
CA VAL A 51 -21.56 5.93 -2.99
C VAL A 51 -21.46 7.30 -3.65
N ASP A 52 -21.02 8.29 -2.89
CA ASP A 52 -20.86 9.66 -3.39
C ASP A 52 -19.61 9.81 -4.26
N GLU A 53 -18.48 9.19 -3.85
CA GLU A 53 -17.22 9.34 -4.57
C GLU A 53 -16.30 8.13 -4.41
N VAL A 54 -15.43 7.92 -5.42
CA VAL A 54 -14.33 6.93 -5.41
C VAL A 54 -12.99 7.63 -5.54
N ILE A 55 -12.07 7.39 -4.60
CA ILE A 55 -10.72 7.97 -4.60
C ILE A 55 -9.69 6.83 -4.60
N LEU A 56 -8.96 6.66 -5.71
CA LEU A 56 -7.98 5.59 -5.81
C LEU A 56 -6.58 6.14 -6.09
N GLY A 57 -5.63 5.76 -5.25
CA GLY A 57 -4.21 5.96 -5.51
C GLY A 57 -3.73 5.10 -6.67
N GLN A 58 -2.96 5.70 -7.59
CA GLN A 58 -2.26 4.98 -8.65
C GLN A 58 -1.08 5.82 -9.14
N VAL A 59 0.08 5.21 -9.32
CA VAL A 59 1.32 5.90 -9.73
C VAL A 59 1.53 5.77 -11.23
N LEU A 60 1.42 4.57 -11.78
CA LEU A 60 1.77 4.24 -13.15
C LEU A 60 0.50 4.29 -14.02
N THR A 61 0.19 5.48 -14.52
CA THR A 61 -1.04 5.73 -15.30
C THR A 61 -0.82 5.93 -16.78
N ALA A 62 0.43 5.91 -17.26
CA ALA A 62 0.74 6.11 -18.68
C ALA A 62 0.07 5.02 -19.54
N ALA A 63 -0.61 5.44 -20.60
CA ALA A 63 -1.33 4.57 -21.55
C ALA A 63 -2.46 3.70 -20.94
N GLN A 64 -2.93 4.02 -19.73
CA GLN A 64 -4.01 3.30 -19.03
C GLN A 64 -5.41 3.85 -19.34
N GLY A 65 -5.53 4.80 -20.23
CA GLY A 65 -6.78 5.50 -20.53
C GLY A 65 -7.04 6.68 -19.59
N GLN A 66 -8.19 7.33 -19.80
CA GLN A 66 -8.58 8.46 -18.96
C GLN A 66 -8.99 7.96 -17.57
N ASN A 67 -8.42 8.58 -16.53
CA ASN A 67 -8.85 8.43 -15.14
C ASN A 67 -9.11 6.96 -14.75
N PRO A 68 -8.07 6.15 -14.49
CA PRO A 68 -8.25 4.75 -14.14
C PRO A 68 -9.13 4.49 -12.90
N ALA A 69 -9.22 5.46 -11.95
CA ALA A 69 -10.15 5.36 -10.84
C ALA A 69 -11.62 5.44 -11.31
N ARG A 70 -11.90 6.29 -12.31
CA ARG A 70 -13.23 6.35 -12.93
C ARG A 70 -13.55 5.06 -13.70
N GLN A 71 -12.57 4.50 -14.39
CA GLN A 71 -12.75 3.20 -15.05
C GLN A 71 -13.09 2.11 -14.03
N ALA A 72 -12.39 2.05 -12.91
CA ALA A 72 -12.67 1.10 -11.83
C ALA A 72 -14.08 1.30 -11.26
N SER A 73 -14.50 2.54 -10.99
CA SER A 73 -15.84 2.88 -10.50
C SER A 73 -16.95 2.37 -11.43
N ILE A 74 -16.87 2.69 -12.71
CA ILE A 74 -17.87 2.25 -13.71
C ILE A 74 -17.84 0.73 -13.89
N ASN A 75 -16.65 0.13 -13.99
CA ASN A 75 -16.50 -1.32 -14.12
C ASN A 75 -16.99 -2.08 -12.87
N ALA A 76 -17.01 -1.42 -11.72
CA ALA A 76 -17.60 -1.97 -10.50
C ALA A 76 -19.13 -1.93 -10.48
N GLY A 77 -19.75 -1.20 -11.40
CA GLY A 77 -21.22 -1.05 -11.50
C GLY A 77 -21.77 0.14 -10.73
N LEU A 78 -20.94 1.11 -10.33
CA LEU A 78 -21.42 2.35 -9.74
C LEU A 78 -22.13 3.21 -10.80
N PRO A 79 -23.14 3.99 -10.42
CA PRO A 79 -23.84 4.87 -11.35
C PRO A 79 -22.92 5.95 -11.95
N ILE A 80 -23.32 6.46 -13.10
CA ILE A 80 -22.53 7.48 -13.82
C ILE A 80 -22.47 8.81 -13.04
N GLU A 81 -23.37 9.04 -12.14
CA GLU A 81 -23.45 10.20 -11.26
C GLU A 81 -22.41 10.17 -10.15
N THR A 82 -21.96 8.97 -9.71
CA THR A 82 -20.87 8.84 -8.72
C THR A 82 -19.58 9.37 -9.31
N THR A 83 -18.97 10.37 -8.69
CA THR A 83 -17.68 10.90 -9.15
C THR A 83 -16.53 10.00 -8.75
N ALA A 84 -15.43 10.05 -9.52
CA ALA A 84 -14.22 9.28 -9.21
C ALA A 84 -12.96 10.00 -9.72
N TRP A 85 -11.88 9.91 -8.97
CA TRP A 85 -10.60 10.48 -9.36
C TRP A 85 -9.42 9.71 -8.76
N GLY A 86 -8.27 9.84 -9.42
CA GLY A 86 -7.03 9.21 -9.00
C GLY A 86 -6.07 10.20 -8.37
N LEU A 87 -5.24 9.71 -7.44
CA LEU A 87 -4.18 10.51 -6.84
C LEU A 87 -2.84 9.80 -6.92
N ASN A 88 -1.77 10.58 -7.02
CA ASN A 88 -0.40 10.10 -6.99
C ASN A 88 0.38 10.82 -5.88
N GLN A 89 0.70 10.10 -4.84
CA GLN A 89 1.71 10.44 -3.82
C GLN A 89 2.69 9.25 -3.72
N VAL A 90 3.10 8.69 -4.85
CA VAL A 90 3.96 7.52 -4.98
C VAL A 90 3.46 6.40 -4.05
N CYS A 91 4.31 5.79 -3.22
CA CYS A 91 3.94 4.68 -2.31
C CYS A 91 2.84 5.05 -1.30
N GLY A 92 2.69 6.33 -0.96
CA GLY A 92 1.68 6.84 -0.02
C GLY A 92 0.26 6.93 -0.58
N SER A 93 0.08 6.78 -1.89
CA SER A 93 -1.17 7.09 -2.60
C SER A 93 -2.40 6.42 -1.97
N GLY A 94 -2.35 5.12 -1.72
CA GLY A 94 -3.49 4.37 -1.17
C GLY A 94 -3.91 4.83 0.23
N LEU A 95 -2.97 5.06 1.13
CA LEU A 95 -3.28 5.55 2.48
C LEU A 95 -3.70 7.02 2.47
N ARG A 96 -3.12 7.81 1.55
CA ARG A 96 -3.52 9.22 1.35
C ARG A 96 -4.94 9.34 0.80
N ALA A 97 -5.36 8.44 -0.09
CA ALA A 97 -6.74 8.38 -0.58
C ALA A 97 -7.73 8.18 0.59
N ILE A 98 -7.44 7.25 1.51
CA ILE A 98 -8.24 7.02 2.72
C ILE A 98 -8.29 8.30 3.59
N ALA A 99 -7.15 8.98 3.77
CA ALA A 99 -7.08 10.22 4.53
C ALA A 99 -7.93 11.35 3.90
N ILE A 100 -7.92 11.47 2.57
CA ILE A 100 -8.73 12.47 1.87
C ILE A 100 -10.21 12.10 1.93
N GLY A 101 -10.57 10.84 1.74
CA GLY A 101 -11.96 10.39 1.91
C GLY A 101 -12.50 10.70 3.31
N MET A 102 -11.70 10.45 4.36
CA MET A 102 -12.02 10.88 5.72
C MET A 102 -12.27 12.40 5.82
N GLN A 103 -11.41 13.21 5.19
CA GLN A 103 -11.54 14.68 5.24
C GLN A 103 -12.80 15.18 4.54
N GLN A 104 -13.15 14.63 3.37
CA GLN A 104 -14.35 15.00 2.64
C GLN A 104 -15.63 14.66 3.42
N ILE A 105 -15.68 13.48 4.05
CA ILE A 105 -16.82 13.12 4.90
C ILE A 105 -16.89 14.04 6.12
N ALA A 106 -15.76 14.33 6.76
CA ALA A 106 -15.71 15.24 7.91
C ALA A 106 -16.07 16.69 7.54
N GLY A 107 -15.78 17.10 6.29
CA GLY A 107 -16.15 18.39 5.72
C GLY A 107 -17.63 18.51 5.32
N GLY A 108 -18.32 17.39 5.19
CA GLY A 108 -19.73 17.35 4.76
C GLY A 108 -19.91 17.31 3.24
N ASP A 109 -18.83 17.14 2.47
CA ASP A 109 -18.87 17.06 1.00
C ASP A 109 -19.41 15.70 0.51
N ALA A 110 -19.28 14.66 1.32
CA ALA A 110 -19.74 13.30 1.02
C ALA A 110 -20.19 12.58 2.29
N LYS A 111 -20.97 11.51 2.15
CA LYS A 111 -21.42 10.64 3.25
C LYS A 111 -20.80 9.26 3.19
N VAL A 112 -20.64 8.72 2.00
CA VAL A 112 -20.10 7.38 1.74
C VAL A 112 -19.03 7.45 0.66
N ILE A 113 -17.81 7.11 1.00
CA ILE A 113 -16.66 7.15 0.08
C ILE A 113 -15.99 5.79 0.01
N VAL A 114 -15.68 5.36 -1.20
CA VAL A 114 -14.70 4.29 -1.45
C VAL A 114 -13.33 4.94 -1.63
N ALA A 115 -12.37 4.57 -0.79
CA ALA A 115 -11.00 5.10 -0.85
C ALA A 115 -9.97 3.98 -0.76
N GLY A 116 -8.91 4.07 -1.56
CA GLY A 116 -7.85 3.05 -1.57
C GLY A 116 -6.83 3.27 -2.66
N GLY A 117 -6.34 2.20 -3.25
CA GLY A 117 -5.40 2.27 -4.36
C GLY A 117 -5.39 1.00 -5.21
N GLN A 118 -4.88 1.16 -6.40
CA GLN A 118 -4.71 0.11 -7.40
C GLN A 118 -3.39 0.32 -8.14
N GLU A 119 -2.74 -0.75 -8.56
CA GLU A 119 -1.51 -0.66 -9.35
C GLU A 119 -1.33 -1.90 -10.21
N SER A 120 -0.87 -1.73 -11.43
CA SER A 120 -0.32 -2.80 -12.26
C SER A 120 1.06 -2.36 -12.72
N MET A 121 2.09 -2.82 -12.01
CA MET A 121 3.47 -2.55 -12.38
C MET A 121 3.88 -3.39 -13.58
N SER A 122 3.28 -4.57 -13.76
CA SER A 122 3.49 -5.45 -14.91
C SER A 122 3.04 -4.82 -16.23
N LEU A 123 1.97 -4.00 -16.22
CA LEU A 123 1.45 -3.30 -17.41
C LEU A 123 1.93 -1.85 -17.53
N SER A 124 2.97 -1.45 -16.79
CA SER A 124 3.57 -0.13 -16.94
C SER A 124 4.16 0.04 -18.36
N ALA A 125 3.85 1.17 -18.98
CA ALA A 125 4.22 1.42 -20.36
C ALA A 125 5.70 1.81 -20.51
N HIS A 126 6.27 1.56 -21.68
CA HIS A 126 7.46 2.27 -22.15
C HIS A 126 7.03 3.45 -23.00
N ALA A 127 7.62 4.62 -22.79
CA ALA A 127 7.23 5.88 -23.42
C ALA A 127 8.37 6.58 -24.15
N GLN A 128 8.00 7.43 -25.10
CA GLN A 128 8.93 8.30 -25.84
C GLN A 128 8.31 9.69 -26.03
N HIS A 129 9.14 10.74 -26.00
CA HIS A 129 8.74 12.11 -26.34
C HIS A 129 8.89 12.36 -27.83
N LEU A 130 7.93 11.89 -28.64
CA LEU A 130 8.01 11.92 -30.11
C LEU A 130 7.24 13.08 -30.80
N ARG A 131 6.55 13.97 -30.08
CA ARG A 131 5.77 15.05 -30.70
C ARG A 131 6.62 16.02 -31.52
N ALA A 132 7.88 16.24 -31.17
CA ALA A 132 8.83 17.02 -31.93
C ALA A 132 9.55 16.22 -33.03
N GLY A 133 9.30 14.91 -33.11
CA GLY A 133 9.96 13.99 -34.06
C GLY A 133 11.38 13.61 -33.63
N VAL A 134 11.99 12.71 -34.41
CA VAL A 134 13.40 12.31 -34.31
C VAL A 134 14.08 12.66 -35.65
N LYS A 135 15.01 13.61 -35.60
CA LYS A 135 15.62 14.15 -36.81
C LYS A 135 16.61 13.18 -37.44
N MET A 136 17.40 12.46 -36.65
CA MET A 136 18.40 11.49 -37.08
C MET A 136 18.90 10.67 -35.87
N GLY A 137 19.21 9.37 -36.07
CA GLY A 137 19.80 8.47 -35.10
C GLY A 137 18.78 7.71 -34.26
N ASP A 138 19.29 6.90 -33.32
CA ASP A 138 18.50 6.03 -32.41
C ASP A 138 17.72 6.84 -31.40
N TYR A 139 16.57 6.31 -30.97
CA TYR A 139 15.74 6.89 -29.89
C TYR A 139 15.45 5.86 -28.83
N LYS A 140 15.79 6.19 -27.57
CA LYS A 140 15.58 5.30 -26.43
C LYS A 140 14.16 5.38 -25.92
N MET A 141 13.56 4.23 -25.62
CA MET A 141 12.32 4.16 -24.84
C MET A 141 12.61 4.34 -23.37
N ILE A 142 11.71 5.02 -22.67
CA ILE A 142 11.77 5.26 -21.24
C ILE A 142 10.84 4.24 -20.56
N ASP A 143 11.39 3.43 -19.67
CA ASP A 143 10.61 2.59 -18.76
C ASP A 143 9.93 3.49 -17.72
N THR A 144 8.59 3.64 -17.82
CA THR A 144 7.84 4.52 -16.92
C THR A 144 7.74 3.95 -15.51
N MET A 145 7.82 2.64 -15.32
CA MET A 145 7.86 2.03 -14.00
C MET A 145 9.09 2.51 -13.22
N ILE A 146 10.25 2.49 -13.86
CA ILE A 146 11.49 3.01 -13.27
C ILE A 146 11.41 4.52 -13.13
N LYS A 147 11.12 5.23 -14.23
CA LYS A 147 11.22 6.69 -14.28
C LYS A 147 10.25 7.40 -13.34
N ASP A 148 9.01 6.93 -13.25
CA ASP A 148 7.93 7.60 -12.52
C ASP A 148 7.70 6.97 -11.13
N GLY A 149 8.05 5.70 -10.95
CA GLY A 149 7.82 4.97 -9.70
C GLY A 149 9.06 4.72 -8.84
N LEU A 150 10.23 4.46 -9.45
CA LEU A 150 11.39 3.90 -8.75
C LEU A 150 12.66 4.77 -8.86
N TRP A 151 12.57 5.96 -9.44
CA TRP A 151 13.70 6.86 -9.66
C TRP A 151 13.60 8.12 -8.81
N ASP A 152 14.66 8.45 -8.07
CA ASP A 152 14.76 9.73 -7.38
C ASP A 152 14.98 10.84 -8.44
N ALA A 153 13.95 11.66 -8.63
CA ALA A 153 13.96 12.73 -9.61
C ALA A 153 14.93 13.87 -9.26
N PHE A 154 15.29 14.01 -7.98
CA PHE A 154 16.13 15.10 -7.48
C PHE A 154 17.62 14.74 -7.53
N ASN A 155 17.95 13.52 -7.16
CA ASN A 155 19.33 13.05 -7.08
C ASN A 155 19.76 12.20 -8.28
N GLY A 156 18.82 11.77 -9.13
CA GLY A 156 19.12 11.11 -10.39
C GLY A 156 19.57 9.65 -10.27
N TYR A 157 19.05 8.91 -9.29
CA TYR A 157 19.37 7.49 -9.08
C TYR A 157 18.14 6.67 -8.66
N HIS A 158 18.29 5.35 -8.70
CA HIS A 158 17.23 4.42 -8.28
C HIS A 158 16.95 4.49 -6.77
N MET A 159 15.68 4.24 -6.36
CA MET A 159 15.28 4.21 -4.95
C MET A 159 16.13 3.29 -4.07
N GLY A 160 16.73 2.23 -4.63
CA GLY A 160 17.67 1.37 -3.93
C GLY A 160 18.89 2.11 -3.38
N ILE A 161 19.36 3.17 -4.05
CA ILE A 161 20.46 4.01 -3.53
C ILE A 161 20.00 4.81 -2.30
N THR A 162 18.73 5.25 -2.26
CA THR A 162 18.20 5.89 -1.05
C THR A 162 18.20 4.92 0.15
N ALA A 163 17.96 3.63 -0.10
CA ALA A 163 18.06 2.59 0.93
C ALA A 163 19.49 2.37 1.42
N GLU A 164 20.49 2.40 0.50
CA GLU A 164 21.92 2.38 0.89
C GLU A 164 22.29 3.61 1.74
N ASN A 165 21.78 4.79 1.38
CA ASN A 165 22.00 6.02 2.16
C ASN A 165 21.42 5.87 3.57
N VAL A 166 20.21 5.32 3.71
CA VAL A 166 19.60 5.05 5.02
C VAL A 166 20.39 4.02 5.81
N ALA A 167 20.82 2.92 5.16
CA ALA A 167 21.65 1.90 5.79
C ALA A 167 22.92 2.52 6.38
N LYS A 168 23.60 3.35 5.60
CA LYS A 168 24.82 4.05 6.02
C LYS A 168 24.56 5.04 7.17
N GLN A 169 23.53 5.88 7.05
CA GLN A 169 23.20 6.90 8.06
C GLN A 169 22.79 6.27 9.40
N PHE A 170 22.03 5.21 9.39
CA PHE A 170 21.53 4.53 10.59
C PHE A 170 22.40 3.36 11.04
N GLN A 171 23.51 3.08 10.35
CA GLN A 171 24.43 1.98 10.63
C GLN A 171 23.68 0.63 10.66
N ILE A 172 22.87 0.38 9.62
CA ILE A 172 22.17 -0.88 9.42
C ILE A 172 23.06 -1.77 8.53
N THR A 173 23.51 -2.87 9.07
CA THR A 173 24.41 -3.78 8.36
C THR A 173 23.66 -4.65 7.34
N ARG A 174 24.39 -5.34 6.48
CA ARG A 174 23.83 -6.33 5.57
C ARG A 174 23.15 -7.46 6.35
N ASP A 175 23.78 -7.92 7.44
CA ASP A 175 23.25 -8.98 8.29
C ASP A 175 21.93 -8.58 8.96
N ASP A 176 21.81 -7.34 9.43
CA ASP A 176 20.55 -6.80 9.97
C ASP A 176 19.43 -6.83 8.91
N GLN A 177 19.75 -6.46 7.68
CA GLN A 177 18.80 -6.40 6.57
C GLN A 177 18.35 -7.81 6.16
N ASP A 178 19.26 -8.75 6.02
CA ASP A 178 18.94 -10.13 5.62
C ASP A 178 18.16 -10.86 6.74
N ALA A 179 18.51 -10.63 8.02
CA ALA A 179 17.77 -11.18 9.15
C ALA A 179 16.33 -10.61 9.22
N PHE A 180 16.17 -9.31 8.99
CA PHE A 180 14.86 -8.67 8.91
C PHE A 180 14.01 -9.23 7.76
N ALA A 181 14.61 -9.36 6.57
CA ALA A 181 13.93 -9.89 5.40
C ALA A 181 13.49 -11.34 5.60
N LEU A 182 14.35 -12.17 6.19
CA LEU A 182 14.00 -13.55 6.53
C LEU A 182 12.85 -13.62 7.53
N ALA A 183 12.86 -12.76 8.55
CA ALA A 183 11.78 -12.70 9.52
C ALA A 183 10.45 -12.31 8.86
N SER A 184 10.46 -11.35 7.92
CA SER A 184 9.28 -10.97 7.13
C SER A 184 8.75 -12.14 6.30
N GLN A 185 9.62 -12.87 5.58
CA GLN A 185 9.23 -14.06 4.80
C GLN A 185 8.62 -15.15 5.70
N ASN A 186 9.25 -15.48 6.82
CA ASN A 186 8.76 -16.50 7.74
C ASN A 186 7.40 -16.14 8.35
N LYS A 187 7.20 -14.87 8.73
CA LYS A 187 5.91 -14.36 9.22
C LYS A 187 4.83 -14.48 8.14
N ALA A 188 5.12 -14.08 6.91
CA ALA A 188 4.18 -14.13 5.80
C ALA A 188 3.81 -15.56 5.42
N GLU A 189 4.77 -16.46 5.33
CA GLU A 189 4.54 -17.88 5.09
C GLU A 189 3.64 -18.49 6.17
N ALA A 190 3.95 -18.23 7.44
CA ALA A 190 3.16 -18.72 8.56
C ALA A 190 1.73 -18.15 8.55
N ALA A 191 1.57 -16.86 8.24
CA ALA A 191 0.27 -16.21 8.12
C ALA A 191 -0.56 -16.78 6.98
N GLN A 192 0.04 -17.00 5.80
CA GLN A 192 -0.64 -17.57 4.65
C GLN A 192 -1.08 -19.03 4.93
N LYS A 193 -0.19 -19.86 5.49
CA LYS A 193 -0.53 -21.25 5.88
C LYS A 193 -1.65 -21.31 6.92
N ALA A 194 -1.68 -20.34 7.84
CA ALA A 194 -2.74 -20.23 8.86
C ALA A 194 -4.03 -19.58 8.32
N GLY A 195 -4.07 -19.17 7.05
CA GLY A 195 -5.24 -18.56 6.43
C GLY A 195 -5.57 -17.15 6.95
N ARG A 196 -4.60 -16.43 7.52
CA ARG A 196 -4.83 -15.12 8.14
C ARG A 196 -5.22 -14.02 7.15
N PHE A 197 -4.89 -14.19 5.86
CA PHE A 197 -5.25 -13.23 4.81
C PHE A 197 -6.61 -13.49 4.17
N LYS A 198 -7.31 -14.58 4.52
CA LYS A 198 -8.58 -14.96 3.87
C LYS A 198 -9.69 -13.92 4.04
N ASP A 199 -9.73 -13.26 5.21
CA ASP A 199 -10.78 -12.29 5.51
C ASP A 199 -10.58 -10.97 4.74
N GLU A 200 -9.33 -10.65 4.37
CA GLU A 200 -9.01 -9.39 3.68
C GLU A 200 -8.96 -9.55 2.15
N ILE A 201 -8.63 -10.74 1.63
CA ILE A 201 -8.52 -10.99 0.19
C ILE A 201 -9.88 -11.29 -0.43
N VAL A 202 -10.19 -10.60 -1.54
CA VAL A 202 -11.24 -10.96 -2.46
C VAL A 202 -10.63 -11.74 -3.63
N ALA A 203 -11.21 -12.87 -3.98
CA ALA A 203 -10.77 -13.68 -5.11
C ALA A 203 -10.98 -12.93 -6.43
N PHE A 204 -9.97 -12.95 -7.30
CA PHE A 204 -10.05 -12.42 -8.66
C PHE A 204 -10.10 -13.57 -9.66
N THR A 205 -11.08 -13.54 -10.57
CA THR A 205 -11.22 -14.56 -11.60
C THR A 205 -10.67 -14.07 -12.93
N ILE A 206 -9.59 -14.69 -13.38
CA ILE A 206 -9.01 -14.47 -14.71
C ILE A 206 -9.70 -15.40 -15.69
N LYS A 207 -10.42 -14.83 -16.66
CA LYS A 207 -11.11 -15.59 -17.71
C LYS A 207 -10.10 -16.15 -18.70
N GLY A 208 -10.16 -17.47 -18.95
CA GLY A 208 -9.26 -18.15 -19.85
C GLY A 208 -9.96 -19.05 -20.85
N LYS A 209 -9.38 -19.20 -22.05
CA LYS A 209 -9.93 -20.09 -23.11
C LYS A 209 -9.99 -21.56 -22.70
N LYS A 210 -9.14 -21.98 -21.75
CA LYS A 210 -9.05 -23.36 -21.23
C LYS A 210 -9.68 -23.53 -19.85
N GLY A 211 -10.39 -22.54 -19.38
CA GLY A 211 -10.97 -22.45 -18.04
C GLY A 211 -10.50 -21.21 -17.27
N ASP A 212 -11.27 -20.84 -16.27
CA ASP A 212 -11.00 -19.69 -15.42
C ASP A 212 -9.92 -20.03 -14.38
N THR A 213 -9.07 -19.05 -14.08
CA THR A 213 -8.09 -19.14 -12.99
C THR A 213 -8.53 -18.23 -11.86
N ILE A 214 -8.61 -18.76 -10.65
CA ILE A 214 -8.93 -17.99 -9.45
C ILE A 214 -7.62 -17.61 -8.75
N VAL A 215 -7.43 -16.31 -8.50
CA VAL A 215 -6.28 -15.76 -7.76
C VAL A 215 -6.81 -15.24 -6.43
N ASP A 216 -6.55 -15.97 -5.35
CA ASP A 216 -7.05 -15.72 -3.99
C ASP A 216 -5.95 -15.79 -2.92
N GLN A 217 -4.68 -15.87 -3.33
CA GLN A 217 -3.51 -15.91 -2.45
C GLN A 217 -2.39 -15.03 -2.97
N ASP A 218 -1.68 -14.39 -2.05
CA ASP A 218 -0.48 -13.62 -2.37
C ASP A 218 0.58 -14.51 -3.02
N GLU A 219 0.99 -14.14 -4.23
CA GLU A 219 1.87 -14.95 -5.08
C GLU A 219 3.35 -14.77 -4.76
N TYR A 220 3.71 -13.63 -4.17
CA TYR A 220 5.11 -13.22 -4.03
C TYR A 220 5.82 -13.86 -2.83
N ILE A 221 5.10 -14.40 -1.84
CA ILE A 221 5.65 -15.00 -0.62
C ILE A 221 6.56 -16.18 -0.97
N ARG A 222 7.83 -16.12 -0.56
CA ARG A 222 8.82 -17.17 -0.81
C ARG A 222 8.82 -18.18 0.33
N HIS A 223 8.12 -19.29 0.14
CA HIS A 223 8.06 -20.36 1.10
C HIS A 223 9.43 -21.04 1.27
N GLY A 224 9.81 -21.34 2.51
CA GLY A 224 11.07 -21.99 2.83
C GLY A 224 12.31 -21.10 2.62
N ALA A 225 12.16 -19.76 2.71
CA ALA A 225 13.29 -18.84 2.66
C ALA A 225 14.32 -19.15 3.74
N THR A 226 15.60 -19.03 3.41
CA THR A 226 16.72 -19.29 4.34
C THR A 226 17.74 -18.15 4.33
N LEU A 227 18.39 -17.91 5.46
CA LEU A 227 19.44 -16.90 5.56
C LEU A 227 20.61 -17.21 4.62
N ASP A 228 21.01 -18.48 4.52
CA ASP A 228 22.09 -18.93 3.63
C ASP A 228 21.84 -18.59 2.15
N ALA A 229 20.58 -18.68 1.70
CA ALA A 229 20.22 -18.27 0.34
C ALA A 229 20.29 -16.75 0.16
N MET A 230 19.89 -15.96 1.17
CA MET A 230 19.89 -14.50 1.11
C MET A 230 21.32 -13.94 1.12
N THR A 231 22.18 -14.43 2.00
CA THR A 231 23.57 -13.94 2.14
C THR A 231 24.42 -14.14 0.89
N LYS A 232 24.07 -15.11 0.03
CA LYS A 232 24.76 -15.37 -1.25
C LYS A 232 24.43 -14.35 -2.35
N LEU A 233 23.40 -13.52 -2.17
CA LEU A 233 23.01 -12.55 -3.18
C LEU A 233 23.95 -11.35 -3.19
N LYS A 234 24.27 -10.90 -4.41
CA LYS A 234 25.04 -9.68 -4.61
C LYS A 234 24.19 -8.44 -4.40
N PRO A 235 24.79 -7.32 -3.94
CA PRO A 235 24.13 -6.03 -3.95
C PRO A 235 23.56 -5.67 -5.33
N ALA A 236 22.36 -5.06 -5.34
CA ALA A 236 21.62 -4.85 -6.59
C ALA A 236 21.80 -3.42 -7.17
N PHE A 237 22.13 -2.44 -6.32
CA PHE A 237 22.12 -1.01 -6.71
C PHE A 237 23.49 -0.35 -6.61
N ASP A 238 24.30 -0.77 -5.69
CA ASP A 238 25.68 -0.34 -5.51
C ASP A 238 26.56 -1.60 -5.37
N LYS A 239 27.67 -1.68 -6.12
CA LYS A 239 28.58 -2.84 -6.08
C LYS A 239 29.16 -3.14 -4.69
N ASP A 240 29.35 -2.08 -3.89
CA ASP A 240 29.87 -2.14 -2.53
C ASP A 240 28.75 -1.96 -1.49
N GLY A 241 27.48 -2.09 -1.92
CA GLY A 241 26.29 -1.88 -1.12
C GLY A 241 25.82 -3.10 -0.32
N THR A 242 24.66 -2.95 0.31
CA THR A 242 24.07 -3.92 1.22
C THR A 242 22.66 -4.38 0.78
N VAL A 243 22.01 -3.61 -0.09
CA VAL A 243 20.65 -3.87 -0.55
C VAL A 243 20.65 -4.90 -1.69
N THR A 244 19.87 -5.95 -1.52
CA THR A 244 19.76 -7.06 -2.49
C THR A 244 18.33 -7.30 -2.92
N ALA A 245 18.11 -8.15 -3.91
CA ALA A 245 16.77 -8.59 -4.31
C ALA A 245 16.01 -9.37 -3.23
N ALA A 246 16.67 -9.85 -2.16
CA ALA A 246 16.01 -10.55 -1.07
C ALA A 246 15.63 -9.64 0.10
N ASN A 247 16.31 -8.49 0.27
CA ASN A 247 16.06 -7.55 1.36
C ASN A 247 15.44 -6.22 0.87
N ALA A 248 14.94 -6.22 -0.36
CA ALA A 248 14.08 -5.20 -0.96
C ALA A 248 12.68 -5.76 -1.23
N SER A 249 11.66 -4.90 -1.26
CA SER A 249 10.32 -5.28 -1.71
C SER A 249 10.30 -5.61 -3.20
N GLY A 250 9.28 -6.33 -3.63
CA GLY A 250 9.08 -6.70 -5.03
C GLY A 250 8.44 -5.62 -5.87
N ILE A 251 8.41 -5.89 -7.18
CA ILE A 251 7.58 -5.22 -8.18
C ILE A 251 6.31 -6.06 -8.29
N ASN A 252 5.15 -5.47 -8.07
CA ASN A 252 3.93 -6.23 -7.85
C ASN A 252 2.68 -5.53 -8.42
N ASP A 253 1.61 -6.31 -8.55
CA ASP A 253 0.30 -5.88 -8.99
C ASP A 253 -0.73 -6.11 -7.88
N GLY A 254 -1.72 -5.22 -7.74
CA GLY A 254 -2.76 -5.40 -6.74
C GLY A 254 -3.62 -4.17 -6.52
N ALA A 255 -4.71 -4.35 -5.78
CA ALA A 255 -5.59 -3.28 -5.34
C ALA A 255 -6.07 -3.52 -3.91
N ALA A 256 -6.34 -2.45 -3.18
CA ALA A 256 -6.87 -2.49 -1.83
C ALA A 256 -7.71 -1.23 -1.55
N GLY A 257 -8.71 -1.34 -0.70
CA GLY A 257 -9.54 -0.20 -0.37
C GLY A 257 -10.36 -0.38 0.89
N ALA A 258 -11.02 0.70 1.28
CA ALA A 258 -11.93 0.79 2.41
C ALA A 258 -13.18 1.59 2.02
N LEU A 259 -14.32 1.22 2.57
CA LEU A 259 -15.56 1.99 2.54
C LEU A 259 -15.63 2.83 3.82
N LEU A 260 -15.76 4.13 3.65
CA LEU A 260 -15.72 5.11 4.73
C LEU A 260 -17.08 5.79 4.88
N MET A 261 -17.49 6.05 6.13
CA MET A 261 -18.65 6.84 6.49
C MET A 261 -18.50 7.38 7.92
N THR A 262 -19.45 8.19 8.38
CA THR A 262 -19.50 8.55 9.80
C THR A 262 -19.98 7.37 10.65
N GLU A 263 -19.60 7.33 11.92
CA GLU A 263 -20.10 6.33 12.88
C GLU A 263 -21.63 6.37 12.99
N ALA A 264 -22.22 7.57 12.99
CA ALA A 264 -23.66 7.75 13.00
C ALA A 264 -24.34 7.11 11.77
N GLU A 265 -23.74 7.24 10.59
CA GLU A 265 -24.24 6.64 9.36
C GLU A 265 -24.13 5.11 9.39
N ALA A 266 -23.02 4.58 9.91
CA ALA A 266 -22.86 3.14 10.10
C ALA A 266 -23.92 2.57 11.05
N VAL A 267 -24.17 3.23 12.18
CA VAL A 267 -25.22 2.85 13.14
C VAL A 267 -26.59 2.88 12.48
N ARG A 268 -26.92 3.95 11.76
CA ARG A 268 -28.19 4.08 11.03
C ARG A 268 -28.44 2.92 10.05
N ARG A 269 -27.37 2.41 9.46
CA ARG A 269 -27.40 1.28 8.51
C ARG A 269 -27.33 -0.10 9.18
N GLY A 270 -27.11 -0.18 10.48
CA GLY A 270 -26.88 -1.44 11.19
C GLY A 270 -25.53 -2.09 10.84
N ILE A 271 -24.57 -1.31 10.33
CA ILE A 271 -23.22 -1.78 10.00
C ILE A 271 -22.36 -1.75 11.26
N THR A 272 -21.67 -2.86 11.55
CA THR A 272 -20.62 -2.90 12.58
C THR A 272 -19.28 -2.56 11.93
N PRO A 273 -18.71 -1.37 12.19
CA PRO A 273 -17.47 -0.97 11.54
C PRO A 273 -16.28 -1.82 12.00
N LEU A 274 -15.24 -1.90 11.17
CA LEU A 274 -13.99 -2.60 11.49
C LEU A 274 -13.10 -1.80 12.45
N ALA A 275 -13.05 -0.49 12.28
CA ALA A 275 -12.22 0.41 13.07
C ALA A 275 -12.69 1.88 12.90
N ARG A 276 -12.23 2.75 13.80
CA ARG A 276 -12.34 4.21 13.69
C ARG A 276 -10.99 4.80 13.30
N ILE A 277 -10.97 5.78 12.40
CA ILE A 277 -9.76 6.54 12.08
C ILE A 277 -9.58 7.61 13.15
N ALA A 278 -8.54 7.46 13.98
CA ALA A 278 -8.26 8.39 15.08
C ALA A 278 -7.52 9.64 14.59
N SER A 279 -6.54 9.48 13.72
CA SER A 279 -5.76 10.58 13.14
C SER A 279 -4.98 10.14 11.92
N TRP A 280 -4.40 11.10 11.22
CA TRP A 280 -3.41 10.86 10.17
C TRP A 280 -2.47 12.07 10.04
N ALA A 281 -1.29 11.84 9.47
CA ALA A 281 -0.33 12.90 9.17
C ALA A 281 0.59 12.54 8.01
N THR A 282 1.17 13.57 7.39
CA THR A 282 2.29 13.45 6.46
C THR A 282 3.48 14.24 6.97
N ALA A 283 4.66 13.89 6.49
CA ALA A 283 5.88 14.63 6.76
C ALA A 283 6.82 14.59 5.55
N GLY A 284 7.55 15.67 5.31
CA GLY A 284 8.65 15.70 4.36
C GLY A 284 9.97 15.38 5.05
N VAL A 285 10.88 14.76 4.30
CA VAL A 285 12.28 14.49 4.68
C VAL A 285 13.15 14.69 3.45
N ASP A 286 14.47 14.65 3.61
CA ASP A 286 15.39 14.71 2.47
C ASP A 286 15.11 13.55 1.50
N PRO A 287 14.93 13.79 0.18
CA PRO A 287 14.71 12.76 -0.81
C PRO A 287 15.76 11.65 -0.80
N SER A 288 17.02 11.98 -0.55
CA SER A 288 18.13 11.02 -0.53
C SER A 288 18.01 9.95 0.56
N VAL A 289 17.18 10.19 1.57
CA VAL A 289 16.87 9.28 2.67
C VAL A 289 15.36 9.12 2.87
N MET A 290 14.61 9.05 1.77
CA MET A 290 13.14 8.98 1.74
C MET A 290 12.57 7.91 2.69
N GLY A 291 13.32 6.82 2.91
CA GLY A 291 12.94 5.73 3.80
C GLY A 291 12.71 6.14 5.26
N THR A 292 13.20 7.32 5.67
CA THR A 292 13.00 7.87 7.03
C THR A 292 11.65 8.58 7.21
N GLY A 293 10.91 8.83 6.13
CA GLY A 293 9.63 9.55 6.15
C GLY A 293 8.60 9.05 7.16
N PRO A 294 8.48 7.72 7.41
CA PRO A 294 7.58 7.18 8.44
C PRO A 294 7.86 7.70 9.84
N ILE A 295 9.11 8.03 10.17
CA ILE A 295 9.49 8.48 11.52
C ILE A 295 8.75 9.78 11.90
N PRO A 296 8.92 10.90 11.19
CA PRO A 296 8.21 12.14 11.52
C PRO A 296 6.70 12.05 11.24
N ALA A 297 6.26 11.29 10.21
CA ALA A 297 4.85 11.13 9.91
C ALA A 297 4.10 10.42 11.05
N SER A 298 4.66 9.31 11.57
CA SER A 298 4.09 8.57 12.68
C SER A 298 4.05 9.38 13.97
N LYS A 299 5.13 10.10 14.30
CA LYS A 299 5.17 11.00 15.47
C LYS A 299 4.04 12.04 15.42
N ARG A 300 3.84 12.68 14.25
CA ARG A 300 2.77 13.66 14.05
C ARG A 300 1.37 13.04 14.11
N ALA A 301 1.18 11.83 13.58
CA ALA A 301 -0.10 11.15 13.65
C ALA A 301 -0.44 10.75 15.09
N LEU A 302 0.52 10.21 15.82
CA LEU A 302 0.38 9.88 17.24
C LEU A 302 0.07 11.12 18.11
N GLU A 303 0.79 12.22 17.89
CA GLU A 303 0.53 13.49 18.57
C GLU A 303 -0.91 13.98 18.35
N LYS A 304 -1.40 13.95 17.11
CA LYS A 304 -2.80 14.31 16.77
C LYS A 304 -3.83 13.39 17.42
N ALA A 305 -3.50 12.10 17.60
CA ALA A 305 -4.35 11.15 18.31
C ALA A 305 -4.28 11.29 19.84
N GLY A 306 -3.31 12.04 20.37
CA GLY A 306 -3.00 12.10 21.79
C GLY A 306 -2.37 10.81 22.32
N TRP A 307 -1.68 10.05 21.45
CA TRP A 307 -1.09 8.76 21.78
C TRP A 307 0.43 8.82 21.86
N LYS A 308 1.00 7.93 22.67
CA LYS A 308 2.43 7.64 22.69
C LYS A 308 2.72 6.39 21.85
N VAL A 309 3.97 6.23 21.42
CA VAL A 309 4.43 5.00 20.73
C VAL A 309 4.14 3.74 21.58
N SER A 310 4.28 3.85 22.89
CA SER A 310 4.01 2.76 23.84
C SER A 310 2.54 2.36 23.97
N ASP A 311 1.62 3.17 23.45
CA ASP A 311 0.18 2.88 23.47
C ASP A 311 -0.28 1.99 22.32
N LEU A 312 0.60 1.76 21.33
CA LEU A 312 0.30 0.96 20.15
C LEU A 312 0.30 -0.54 20.50
N ASP A 313 -0.76 -1.22 20.08
CA ASP A 313 -0.89 -2.68 20.17
C ASP A 313 -0.42 -3.37 18.88
N LEU A 314 -0.52 -2.68 17.73
CA LEU A 314 -0.20 -3.22 16.42
C LEU A 314 0.26 -2.14 15.45
N VAL A 315 1.25 -2.47 14.62
CA VAL A 315 1.80 -1.58 13.59
C VAL A 315 1.94 -2.32 12.27
N GLU A 316 1.48 -1.70 11.19
CA GLU A 316 1.81 -2.06 9.82
C GLU A 316 2.68 -0.96 9.22
N ALA A 317 3.98 -1.22 9.11
CA ALA A 317 4.97 -0.32 8.51
C ALA A 317 5.45 -0.93 7.20
N ASN A 318 5.23 -0.25 6.07
CA ASN A 318 5.58 -0.78 4.77
C ASN A 318 7.10 -1.01 4.65
N GLU A 319 7.48 -2.18 4.18
CA GLU A 319 8.86 -2.61 4.00
C GLU A 319 9.30 -2.39 2.56
N ALA A 320 9.52 -1.14 2.15
CA ALA A 320 10.07 -0.86 0.82
C ALA A 320 11.48 -1.48 0.67
N PHE A 321 12.27 -1.37 1.73
CA PHE A 321 13.60 -1.97 1.87
C PHE A 321 13.80 -2.38 3.34
N ALA A 322 14.54 -3.47 3.59
CA ALA A 322 14.88 -3.88 4.96
C ALA A 322 15.69 -2.81 5.69
N ALA A 323 16.64 -2.16 5.00
CA ALA A 323 17.43 -1.05 5.54
C ALA A 323 16.53 0.07 6.08
N GLN A 324 15.51 0.46 5.29
CA GLN A 324 14.54 1.48 5.66
C GLN A 324 13.67 1.02 6.84
N ALA A 325 13.18 -0.22 6.84
CA ALA A 325 12.31 -0.75 7.89
C ALA A 325 13.06 -0.83 9.23
N CYS A 326 14.31 -1.30 9.23
CA CYS A 326 15.20 -1.31 10.40
C CYS A 326 15.43 0.11 10.95
N ALA A 327 15.68 1.09 10.06
CA ALA A 327 15.89 2.48 10.45
C ALA A 327 14.62 3.09 11.08
N VAL A 328 13.43 2.79 10.55
CA VAL A 328 12.15 3.24 11.10
C VAL A 328 11.90 2.63 12.48
N ASN A 329 12.14 1.32 12.65
CA ASN A 329 12.05 0.66 13.96
C ASN A 329 12.97 1.33 15.00
N LYS A 330 14.21 1.59 14.61
CA LYS A 330 15.21 2.28 15.45
C LYS A 330 14.79 3.72 15.79
N GLY A 331 14.28 4.46 14.81
CA GLY A 331 13.91 5.88 14.95
C GLY A 331 12.63 6.15 15.73
N LEU A 332 11.71 5.17 15.79
CA LEU A 332 10.46 5.25 16.56
C LEU A 332 10.57 4.54 17.92
N GLY A 333 11.48 3.58 18.06
CA GLY A 333 11.70 2.88 19.33
C GLY A 333 10.48 2.06 19.79
N TRP A 334 9.63 1.62 18.88
CA TRP A 334 8.50 0.74 19.20
C TRP A 334 8.96 -0.70 19.40
N ASN A 335 8.09 -1.51 20.01
CA ASN A 335 8.35 -2.94 20.12
C ASN A 335 8.27 -3.61 18.74
N PRO A 336 9.33 -4.23 18.22
CA PRO A 336 9.32 -4.88 16.89
C PRO A 336 8.36 -6.08 16.82
N ASP A 337 7.95 -6.66 17.95
CA ASP A 337 7.05 -7.81 17.98
C ASP A 337 5.61 -7.46 17.59
N ILE A 338 5.23 -6.18 17.66
CA ILE A 338 3.92 -5.71 17.21
C ILE A 338 3.93 -5.20 15.77
N VAL A 339 5.10 -5.20 15.09
CA VAL A 339 5.27 -4.66 13.75
C VAL A 339 5.21 -5.78 12.73
N ASN A 340 4.35 -5.58 11.70
CA ASN A 340 4.20 -6.49 10.57
C ASN A 340 4.15 -7.96 11.02
N VAL A 341 3.21 -8.25 11.90
CA VAL A 341 3.10 -9.56 12.56
C VAL A 341 2.77 -10.70 11.62
N ASN A 342 2.29 -10.37 10.42
CA ASN A 342 2.00 -11.30 9.33
C ASN A 342 2.99 -11.17 8.16
N GLY A 343 4.18 -10.59 8.39
CA GLY A 343 5.11 -10.21 7.34
C GLY A 343 4.72 -8.89 6.65
N GLY A 344 5.62 -8.33 5.87
CA GLY A 344 5.42 -7.06 5.19
C GLY A 344 5.77 -7.13 3.70
N ALA A 345 6.01 -5.98 3.09
CA ALA A 345 6.15 -5.86 1.63
C ALA A 345 7.35 -6.60 1.03
N ILE A 346 8.39 -6.89 1.80
CA ILE A 346 9.51 -7.74 1.34
C ILE A 346 9.01 -9.15 0.99
N ALA A 347 8.03 -9.66 1.73
CA ALA A 347 7.45 -10.97 1.52
C ALA A 347 6.17 -10.93 0.68
N ILE A 348 5.24 -10.02 1.01
CA ILE A 348 3.90 -9.96 0.38
C ILE A 348 3.96 -9.24 -0.96
N GLY A 349 4.83 -8.22 -1.10
CA GLY A 349 4.95 -7.41 -2.30
C GLY A 349 4.54 -5.94 -2.10
N HIS A 350 4.88 -5.10 -3.11
CA HIS A 350 4.71 -3.65 -3.03
C HIS A 350 4.10 -3.06 -4.31
N PRO A 351 2.80 -3.30 -4.59
CA PRO A 351 2.09 -2.58 -5.66
C PRO A 351 1.96 -1.11 -5.24
N ILE A 352 2.85 -0.24 -5.75
CA ILE A 352 3.18 1.06 -5.14
C ILE A 352 1.96 1.93 -4.85
N GLY A 353 1.04 2.14 -5.78
CA GLY A 353 -0.16 2.96 -5.57
C GLY A 353 -1.21 2.32 -4.65
N ALA A 354 -1.19 1.00 -4.48
CA ALA A 354 -2.12 0.25 -3.64
C ALA A 354 -1.59 -0.01 -2.21
N SER A 355 -0.28 0.02 -2.02
CA SER A 355 0.38 -0.47 -0.80
C SER A 355 -0.10 0.20 0.48
N GLY A 356 -0.38 1.50 0.45
CA GLY A 356 -0.88 2.20 1.63
C GLY A 356 -2.24 1.69 2.10
N ALA A 357 -3.14 1.36 1.17
CA ALA A 357 -4.42 0.73 1.48
C ALA A 357 -4.25 -0.75 1.84
N ARG A 358 -3.28 -1.46 1.24
CA ARG A 358 -2.99 -2.85 1.58
C ARG A 358 -2.56 -3.00 3.04
N ILE A 359 -1.58 -2.21 3.50
CA ILE A 359 -1.13 -2.26 4.90
C ILE A 359 -2.25 -1.84 5.86
N PHE A 360 -3.07 -0.87 5.47
CA PHE A 360 -4.22 -0.44 6.25
C PHE A 360 -5.23 -1.59 6.43
N ASN A 361 -5.54 -2.32 5.36
CA ASN A 361 -6.46 -3.45 5.43
C ASN A 361 -5.91 -4.56 6.35
N THR A 362 -4.64 -4.94 6.17
CA THR A 362 -4.00 -5.94 7.04
C THR A 362 -4.04 -5.51 8.51
N LEU A 363 -3.78 -4.22 8.79
CA LEU A 363 -3.86 -3.67 10.14
C LEU A 363 -5.25 -3.84 10.76
N VAL A 364 -6.31 -3.39 10.09
CA VAL A 364 -7.66 -3.42 10.66
C VAL A 364 -8.18 -4.85 10.86
N PHE A 365 -7.88 -5.78 9.95
CA PHE A 365 -8.25 -7.18 10.10
C PHE A 365 -7.47 -7.86 11.22
N GLU A 366 -6.17 -7.59 11.35
CA GLU A 366 -5.36 -8.18 12.41
C GLU A 366 -5.70 -7.59 13.78
N MET A 367 -6.02 -6.28 13.86
CA MET A 367 -6.54 -5.68 15.08
C MET A 367 -7.81 -6.38 15.56
N LYS A 368 -8.76 -6.62 14.65
CA LYS A 368 -9.99 -7.36 14.96
C LYS A 368 -9.69 -8.77 15.46
N ARG A 369 -8.79 -9.50 14.79
CA ARG A 369 -8.43 -10.88 15.15
C ARG A 369 -7.80 -10.99 16.54
N ARG A 370 -6.95 -10.03 16.91
CA ARG A 370 -6.23 -10.01 18.20
C ARG A 370 -6.97 -9.30 19.31
N GLY A 371 -8.05 -8.58 19.01
CA GLY A 371 -8.70 -7.67 19.95
C GLY A 371 -7.81 -6.46 20.32
N ALA A 372 -6.88 -6.10 19.42
CA ALA A 372 -6.01 -4.94 19.57
C ALA A 372 -6.83 -3.64 19.51
N LYS A 373 -6.46 -2.66 20.33
CA LYS A 373 -7.24 -1.42 20.49
C LYS A 373 -6.70 -0.26 19.69
N LYS A 374 -5.38 -0.11 19.59
CA LYS A 374 -4.70 0.99 18.93
C LYS A 374 -3.71 0.48 17.90
N GLY A 375 -3.91 0.88 16.65
CA GLY A 375 -3.06 0.50 15.53
C GLY A 375 -2.52 1.70 14.77
N LEU A 376 -1.42 1.49 14.06
CA LEU A 376 -0.80 2.49 13.20
C LEU A 376 -0.36 1.86 11.88
N ALA A 377 -0.79 2.46 10.76
CA ALA A 377 -0.28 2.16 9.43
C ALA A 377 0.64 3.30 8.97
N THR A 378 1.82 2.98 8.43
CA THR A 378 2.76 4.01 7.95
C THR A 378 3.61 3.50 6.79
N LEU A 379 4.01 4.41 5.90
CA LEU A 379 4.94 4.08 4.83
C LEU A 379 5.77 5.28 4.39
N CYS A 380 6.98 4.98 3.88
CA CYS A 380 7.84 5.93 3.19
C CYS A 380 7.32 6.18 1.77
N ILE A 381 7.71 7.31 1.22
CA ILE A 381 7.24 7.80 -0.07
C ILE A 381 8.45 8.33 -0.85
N GLY A 382 8.61 7.89 -2.08
CA GLY A 382 9.60 8.42 -3.01
C GLY A 382 9.50 9.95 -3.13
N GLY A 383 10.63 10.62 -3.27
CA GLY A 383 10.71 12.07 -3.24
C GLY A 383 10.85 12.67 -1.83
N GLY A 384 11.04 11.83 -0.79
CA GLY A 384 11.34 12.29 0.56
C GLY A 384 10.12 12.66 1.39
N MET A 385 9.18 11.73 1.55
CA MET A 385 7.97 11.94 2.35
C MET A 385 7.61 10.69 3.17
N GLY A 386 6.68 10.85 4.08
CA GLY A 386 6.02 9.77 4.79
C GLY A 386 4.55 10.10 5.06
N VAL A 387 3.74 9.06 5.20
CA VAL A 387 2.35 9.16 5.65
C VAL A 387 2.09 8.13 6.74
N ALA A 388 1.29 8.50 7.74
CA ALA A 388 0.89 7.61 8.82
C ALA A 388 -0.59 7.85 9.18
N MET A 389 -1.26 6.79 9.62
CA MET A 389 -2.65 6.81 10.06
C MET A 389 -2.82 5.96 11.32
N CYS A 390 -3.39 6.56 12.36
CA CYS A 390 -3.78 5.89 13.60
C CYS A 390 -5.22 5.42 13.51
N VAL A 391 -5.47 4.19 13.89
CA VAL A 391 -6.81 3.59 13.95
C VAL A 391 -7.06 2.98 15.32
N GLU A 392 -8.30 3.01 15.77
CA GLU A 392 -8.71 2.42 17.03
C GLU A 392 -9.87 1.43 16.84
N ALA A 393 -9.92 0.39 17.68
CA ALA A 393 -11.07 -0.50 17.75
C ALA A 393 -12.28 0.24 18.34
N LEU A 394 -13.47 -0.18 17.93
CA LEU A 394 -14.76 0.31 18.44
C LEU A 394 -15.26 -0.57 19.57
#